data_1a837f4ebc23d679c9962f8950cf1bef
#
_entry.id   1a837f4ebc23d679c9962f8950cf1bef
#
_cell.length_a   1.000
_cell.length_b   1.000
_cell.length_c   1.000
_cell.angle_alpha   90.00
_cell.angle_beta   90.00
_cell.angle_gamma   90.00
#
_symmetry.space_group_name_H-M   'P 1'
#
loop_
_entity.id
_entity.type
_entity.pdbx_description
1 polymer ?
#
loop_
_entity_poly.entity_id
_entity_poly.type
_entity_poly.pdbx_seq_one_letter_code
_entity_poly.pdbx_strand_id
1 'polypeptide(L)'
;QWYLYSMASLKTYQYIRVKLFEKLHTLGMRYFDQTPAGSTVSRVTNDTETLFEFWYVFLMVLTGIFAVVSSFIAMFQINGEIALWTLVFLPILGIVIWYYQKFSSRIYRNMREKLSQLNTKLNESISGMRIIQQFRQEARLAKEFEQVNNEYLDTRYAMIKTNSILLSPIINFLYALAIALVLTLFGIDALHSPVEVGLIYAFTTYVQGFFNPMSQMMDFL
;
A
#
# COMPACT_ATOMS: atom_id res chain seq x y z
N GLN A 1 7.45 10.80 -18.92
CA GLN A 1 7.91 10.61 -17.54
C GLN A 1 7.86 9.13 -17.15
N TRP A 2 6.73 8.44 -17.30
CA TRP A 2 6.56 7.01 -17.00
C TRP A 2 7.53 6.09 -17.75
N TYR A 3 7.73 6.32 -19.05
CA TYR A 3 8.63 5.51 -19.87
C TYR A 3 10.08 5.59 -19.39
N LEU A 4 10.59 6.80 -19.14
CA LEU A 4 11.97 7.00 -18.66
C LEU A 4 12.18 6.38 -17.28
N TYR A 5 11.19 6.53 -16.38
CA TYR A 5 11.23 5.92 -15.07
C TYR A 5 11.24 4.39 -15.15
N SER A 6 10.30 3.79 -15.89
CA SER A 6 10.25 2.33 -16.04
C SER A 6 11.53 1.77 -16.65
N MET A 7 12.08 2.46 -17.64
CA MET A 7 13.35 2.07 -18.28
C MET A 7 14.52 2.14 -17.29
N ALA A 8 14.63 3.21 -16.50
CA ALA A 8 15.67 3.37 -15.49
C ALA A 8 15.57 2.30 -14.40
N SER A 9 14.34 2.07 -13.89
CA SER A 9 14.06 1.06 -12.86
C SER A 9 14.40 -0.35 -13.33
N LEU A 10 13.98 -0.74 -14.55
CA LEU A 10 14.28 -2.05 -15.12
C LEU A 10 15.77 -2.25 -15.35
N LYS A 11 16.50 -1.21 -15.82
CA LYS A 11 17.95 -1.26 -15.98
C LYS A 11 18.67 -1.40 -14.63
N THR A 12 18.21 -0.70 -13.61
CA THR A 12 18.76 -0.82 -12.25
C THR A 12 18.52 -2.22 -11.69
N TYR A 13 17.32 -2.76 -11.88
CA TYR A 13 16.98 -4.12 -11.49
C TYR A 13 17.85 -5.17 -12.19
N GLN A 14 18.01 -5.05 -13.50
CA GLN A 14 18.92 -5.89 -14.27
C GLN A 14 20.37 -5.80 -13.77
N TYR A 15 20.85 -4.57 -13.53
CA TYR A 15 22.20 -4.34 -13.02
C TYR A 15 22.43 -5.00 -11.66
N ILE A 16 21.48 -4.86 -10.72
CA ILE A 16 21.58 -5.49 -9.40
C ILE A 16 21.63 -7.01 -9.52
N ARG A 17 20.77 -7.62 -10.34
CA ARG A 17 20.77 -9.07 -10.57
C ARG A 17 22.09 -9.56 -11.14
N VAL A 18 22.61 -8.89 -12.15
CA VAL A 18 23.90 -9.25 -12.75
C VAL A 18 25.02 -9.14 -11.71
N LYS A 19 25.06 -8.04 -10.94
CA LYS A 19 26.07 -7.86 -9.90
C LYS A 19 25.97 -8.88 -8.77
N LEU A 20 24.77 -9.26 -8.35
CA LEU A 20 24.57 -10.34 -7.38
C LEU A 20 25.06 -11.68 -7.94
N PHE A 21 24.77 -11.98 -9.20
CA PHE A 21 25.20 -13.20 -9.84
C PHE A 21 26.74 -13.24 -10.00
N GLU A 22 27.37 -12.15 -10.45
CA GLU A 22 28.82 -12.02 -10.48
C GLU A 22 29.43 -12.23 -9.09
N LYS A 23 28.84 -11.63 -8.05
CA LYS A 23 29.30 -11.78 -6.68
C LYS A 23 29.23 -13.23 -6.20
N LEU A 24 28.18 -13.97 -6.53
CA LEU A 24 28.06 -15.38 -6.17
C LEU A 24 29.22 -16.21 -6.73
N HIS A 25 29.70 -15.92 -7.94
CA HIS A 25 30.85 -16.62 -8.54
C HIS A 25 32.18 -16.31 -7.86
N THR A 26 32.25 -15.23 -7.09
CA THR A 26 33.46 -14.87 -6.31
C THR A 26 33.44 -15.38 -4.87
N LEU A 27 32.34 -15.99 -4.42
CA LEU A 27 32.24 -16.54 -3.08
C LEU A 27 32.90 -17.90 -2.98
N GLY A 28 33.62 -18.13 -1.86
CA GLY A 28 34.24 -19.42 -1.59
C GLY A 28 33.21 -20.52 -1.21
N MET A 29 33.65 -21.80 -1.32
CA MET A 29 32.78 -22.96 -0.99
C MET A 29 32.16 -22.90 0.39
N ARG A 30 32.83 -22.30 1.37
CA ARG A 30 32.31 -22.14 2.72
C ARG A 30 30.94 -21.46 2.77
N TYR A 31 30.68 -20.54 1.84
CA TYR A 31 29.37 -19.89 1.75
C TYR A 31 28.28 -20.86 1.31
N PHE A 32 28.58 -21.69 0.30
CA PHE A 32 27.64 -22.67 -0.26
C PHE A 32 27.38 -23.84 0.69
N ASP A 33 28.38 -24.22 1.49
CA ASP A 33 28.24 -25.23 2.52
C ASP A 33 27.32 -24.79 3.67
N GLN A 34 27.28 -23.49 3.97
CA GLN A 34 26.48 -22.91 5.06
C GLN A 34 25.13 -22.36 4.61
N THR A 35 24.92 -22.14 3.32
CA THR A 35 23.72 -21.49 2.79
C THR A 35 23.01 -22.42 1.81
N PRO A 36 21.74 -22.80 2.08
CA PRO A 36 20.96 -23.63 1.15
C PRO A 36 20.87 -22.97 -0.24
N ALA A 37 21.03 -23.74 -1.29
CA ALA A 37 20.98 -23.25 -2.67
C ALA A 37 19.66 -22.50 -2.98
N GLY A 38 18.53 -23.01 -2.49
CA GLY A 38 17.23 -22.34 -2.63
C GLY A 38 17.18 -20.94 -2.02
N SER A 39 17.85 -20.70 -0.87
CA SER A 39 17.95 -19.37 -0.26
C SER A 39 18.77 -18.42 -1.14
N THR A 40 19.86 -18.89 -1.75
CA THR A 40 20.67 -18.08 -2.65
C THR A 40 19.91 -17.71 -3.92
N VAL A 41 19.17 -18.65 -4.50
CA VAL A 41 18.30 -18.38 -5.66
C VAL A 41 17.21 -17.36 -5.28
N SER A 42 16.55 -17.53 -4.13
CA SER A 42 15.52 -16.59 -3.65
C SER A 42 16.05 -15.16 -3.49
N ARG A 43 17.29 -14.99 -2.99
CA ARG A 43 17.93 -13.67 -2.88
C ARG A 43 18.13 -12.99 -4.23
N VAL A 44 18.51 -13.74 -5.25
CA VAL A 44 18.75 -13.18 -6.61
C VAL A 44 17.43 -12.89 -7.33
N THR A 45 16.37 -13.64 -7.04
CA THR A 45 15.06 -13.49 -7.71
C THR A 45 14.11 -12.63 -6.90
N ASN A 46 13.65 -13.13 -5.76
CA ASN A 46 12.56 -12.53 -5.00
C ASN A 46 12.99 -11.27 -4.22
N ASP A 47 14.17 -11.29 -3.57
CA ASP A 47 14.62 -10.13 -2.79
C ASP A 47 14.94 -8.94 -3.70
N THR A 48 15.44 -9.19 -4.91
CA THR A 48 15.66 -8.13 -5.91
C THR A 48 14.35 -7.58 -6.46
N GLU A 49 13.31 -8.40 -6.58
CA GLU A 49 11.96 -7.97 -6.97
C GLU A 49 11.32 -7.09 -5.89
N THR A 50 11.46 -7.49 -4.62
CA THR A 50 11.02 -6.68 -3.48
C THR A 50 11.71 -5.30 -3.43
N LEU A 51 13.00 -5.22 -3.78
CA LEU A 51 13.70 -3.93 -3.92
C LEU A 51 13.10 -3.07 -5.04
N PHE A 52 12.70 -3.69 -6.15
CA PHE A 52 12.05 -2.97 -7.24
C PHE A 52 10.68 -2.42 -6.82
N GLU A 53 9.88 -3.20 -6.09
CA GLU A 53 8.61 -2.76 -5.52
C GLU A 53 8.81 -1.62 -4.51
N PHE A 54 9.84 -1.69 -3.68
CA PHE A 54 10.21 -0.61 -2.75
C PHE A 54 10.49 0.71 -3.48
N TRP A 55 11.22 0.69 -4.60
CA TRP A 55 11.46 1.89 -5.40
C TRP A 55 10.18 2.49 -5.97
N TYR A 56 9.24 1.65 -6.37
CA TYR A 56 7.93 2.11 -6.83
C TYR A 56 7.16 2.84 -5.73
N VAL A 57 7.08 2.23 -4.55
CA VAL A 57 6.42 2.85 -3.39
C VAL A 57 7.12 4.14 -2.96
N PHE A 58 8.45 4.15 -2.94
CA PHE A 58 9.24 5.34 -2.62
C PHE A 58 8.94 6.51 -3.54
N LEU A 59 8.87 6.28 -4.84
CA LEU A 59 8.53 7.32 -5.80
C LEU A 59 7.08 7.80 -5.68
N MET A 60 6.19 6.88 -5.40
CA MET A 60 4.79 7.22 -5.16
C MET A 60 4.65 8.16 -3.95
N VAL A 61 5.35 7.85 -2.85
CA VAL A 61 5.40 8.72 -1.66
C VAL A 61 6.02 10.08 -2.00
N LEU A 62 7.14 10.08 -2.73
CA LEU A 62 7.82 11.31 -3.12
C LEU A 62 6.93 12.19 -4.01
N THR A 63 6.31 11.62 -5.04
CA THR A 63 5.38 12.35 -5.92
C THR A 63 4.16 12.85 -5.15
N GLY A 64 3.67 12.08 -4.19
CA GLY A 64 2.57 12.48 -3.30
C GLY A 64 2.94 13.70 -2.43
N ILE A 65 4.13 13.71 -1.84
CA ILE A 65 4.62 14.85 -1.07
C ILE A 65 4.72 16.09 -1.96
N PHE A 66 5.29 15.97 -3.17
CA PHE A 66 5.34 17.09 -4.10
C PHE A 66 3.96 17.57 -4.54
N ALA A 67 3.01 16.67 -4.76
CA ALA A 67 1.63 17.05 -5.11
C ALA A 67 0.95 17.83 -3.98
N VAL A 68 1.10 17.37 -2.74
CA VAL A 68 0.55 18.05 -1.56
C VAL A 68 1.17 19.44 -1.39
N VAL A 69 2.49 19.54 -1.46
CA VAL A 69 3.21 20.82 -1.29
C VAL A 69 2.85 21.80 -2.42
N SER A 70 2.85 21.35 -3.67
CA SER A 70 2.51 22.21 -4.83
C SER A 70 1.05 22.67 -4.80
N SER A 71 0.12 21.79 -4.43
CA SER A 71 -1.29 22.14 -4.25
C SER A 71 -1.46 23.18 -3.15
N PHE A 72 -0.78 23.01 -2.02
CA PHE A 72 -0.84 23.97 -0.93
C PHE A 72 -0.28 25.34 -1.32
N ILE A 73 0.85 25.38 -2.01
CA ILE A 73 1.44 26.64 -2.52
C ILE A 73 0.46 27.33 -3.47
N ALA A 74 -0.15 26.59 -4.38
CA ALA A 74 -1.11 27.14 -5.33
C ALA A 74 -2.38 27.67 -4.62
N MET A 75 -2.91 26.94 -3.63
CA MET A 75 -4.04 27.38 -2.82
C MET A 75 -3.69 28.67 -2.03
N PHE A 76 -2.48 28.73 -1.46
CA PHE A 76 -2.01 29.89 -0.70
C PHE A 76 -1.87 31.15 -1.56
N GLN A 77 -1.50 31.00 -2.84
CA GLN A 77 -1.43 32.10 -3.80
C GLN A 77 -2.81 32.63 -4.19
N ILE A 78 -3.85 31.81 -4.16
CA ILE A 78 -5.22 32.23 -4.47
C ILE A 78 -5.85 32.93 -3.25
N ASN A 79 -5.88 32.28 -2.11
CA ASN A 79 -6.40 32.81 -0.86
C ASN A 79 -5.68 32.15 0.32
N GLY A 80 -4.77 32.88 0.94
CA GLY A 80 -3.94 32.37 2.06
C GLY A 80 -4.75 31.99 3.29
N GLU A 81 -5.84 32.70 3.59
CA GLU A 81 -6.70 32.41 4.74
C GLU A 81 -7.43 31.06 4.57
N ILE A 82 -8.08 30.88 3.42
CA ILE A 82 -8.78 29.60 3.10
C ILE A 82 -7.79 28.43 3.01
N ALA A 83 -6.58 28.68 2.47
CA ALA A 83 -5.53 27.66 2.42
C ALA A 83 -5.07 27.22 3.81
N LEU A 84 -4.94 28.15 4.77
CA LEU A 84 -4.60 27.81 6.17
C LEU A 84 -5.69 26.97 6.84
N TRP A 85 -6.97 27.26 6.59
CA TRP A 85 -8.06 26.44 7.09
C TRP A 85 -8.03 25.02 6.51
N THR A 86 -7.68 24.85 5.24
CA THR A 86 -7.54 23.51 4.65
C THR A 86 -6.33 22.74 5.21
N LEU A 87 -5.29 23.42 5.68
CA LEU A 87 -4.13 22.79 6.31
C LEU A 87 -4.50 22.00 7.59
N VAL A 88 -5.57 22.37 8.28
CA VAL A 88 -6.06 21.65 9.47
C VAL A 88 -6.41 20.20 9.16
N PHE A 89 -6.80 19.88 7.93
CA PHE A 89 -7.09 18.50 7.53
C PHE A 89 -5.84 17.63 7.45
N LEU A 90 -4.63 18.18 7.29
CA LEU A 90 -3.39 17.41 7.18
C LEU A 90 -3.06 16.64 8.48
N PRO A 91 -3.02 17.26 9.67
CA PRO A 91 -2.81 16.52 10.91
C PRO A 91 -3.96 15.54 11.21
N ILE A 92 -5.20 15.87 10.85
CA ILE A 92 -6.34 14.96 11.01
C ILE A 92 -6.14 13.71 10.16
N LEU A 93 -5.77 13.87 8.89
CA LEU A 93 -5.41 12.75 7.99
C LEU A 93 -4.26 11.94 8.57
N GLY A 94 -3.21 12.59 9.07
CA GLY A 94 -2.07 11.90 9.70
C GLY A 94 -2.50 11.03 10.89
N ILE A 95 -3.39 11.53 11.75
CA ILE A 95 -3.93 10.78 12.89
C ILE A 95 -4.78 9.59 12.40
N VAL A 96 -5.63 9.80 11.39
CA VAL A 96 -6.46 8.73 10.80
C VAL A 96 -5.58 7.63 10.21
N ILE A 97 -4.55 8.00 9.45
CA ILE A 97 -3.61 7.06 8.85
C ILE A 97 -2.87 6.27 9.94
N TRP A 98 -2.36 6.94 10.94
CA TRP A 98 -1.65 6.30 12.05
C TRP A 98 -2.54 5.31 12.81
N TYR A 99 -3.79 5.71 13.11
CA TYR A 99 -4.75 4.85 13.78
C TYR A 99 -5.12 3.64 12.94
N TYR A 100 -5.38 3.87 11.65
CA TYR A 100 -5.66 2.80 10.69
C TYR A 100 -4.51 1.81 10.60
N GLN A 101 -3.27 2.28 10.44
CA GLN A 101 -2.08 1.42 10.33
C GLN A 101 -1.89 0.56 11.58
N LYS A 102 -2.11 1.13 12.77
CA LYS A 102 -2.04 0.39 14.04
C LYS A 102 -3.09 -0.73 14.13
N PHE A 103 -4.29 -0.46 13.65
CA PHE A 103 -5.39 -1.42 13.68
C PHE A 103 -5.25 -2.48 12.56
N SER A 104 -4.99 -2.06 11.33
CA SER A 104 -4.86 -2.92 10.16
C SER A 104 -3.69 -3.88 10.26
N SER A 105 -2.54 -3.45 10.82
CA SER A 105 -1.35 -4.29 10.96
C SER A 105 -1.57 -5.56 11.81
N ARG A 106 -2.50 -5.51 12.76
CA ARG A 106 -2.88 -6.69 13.57
C ARG A 106 -3.68 -7.69 12.73
N ILE A 107 -4.65 -7.18 11.97
CA ILE A 107 -5.49 -8.02 11.09
C ILE A 107 -4.63 -8.65 9.99
N TYR A 108 -3.72 -7.88 9.40
CA TYR A 108 -2.81 -8.36 8.37
C TYR A 108 -1.86 -9.45 8.86
N ARG A 109 -1.32 -9.31 10.09
CA ARG A 109 -0.49 -10.36 10.71
C ARG A 109 -1.27 -11.65 10.92
N ASN A 110 -2.50 -11.56 11.44
CA ASN A 110 -3.36 -12.72 11.63
C ASN A 110 -3.68 -13.41 10.29
N MET A 111 -3.99 -12.63 9.25
CA MET A 111 -4.22 -13.16 7.92
C MET A 111 -2.98 -13.89 7.36
N ARG A 112 -1.77 -13.32 7.52
CA ARG A 112 -0.53 -13.98 7.10
C ARG A 112 -0.25 -15.26 7.87
N GLU A 113 -0.53 -15.30 9.17
CA GLU A 113 -0.41 -16.50 9.99
C GLU A 113 -1.34 -17.60 9.49
N LYS A 114 -2.61 -17.29 9.22
CA LYS A 114 -3.57 -18.25 8.67
C LYS A 114 -3.19 -18.73 7.26
N LEU A 115 -2.67 -17.85 6.42
CA LEU A 115 -2.13 -18.22 5.10
C LEU A 115 -0.93 -19.17 5.24
N SER A 116 -0.04 -18.92 6.20
CA SER A 116 1.09 -19.81 6.47
C SER A 116 0.63 -21.20 6.93
N GLN A 117 -0.36 -21.26 7.83
CA GLN A 117 -0.96 -22.53 8.28
C GLN A 117 -1.58 -23.30 7.11
N LEU A 118 -2.32 -22.60 6.22
CA LEU A 118 -2.91 -23.18 5.01
C LEU A 118 -1.84 -23.77 4.08
N ASN A 119 -0.78 -23.01 3.82
CA ASN A 119 0.33 -23.46 2.97
C ASN A 119 1.08 -24.66 3.58
N THR A 120 1.28 -24.67 4.91
CA THR A 120 1.88 -25.81 5.62
C THR A 120 1.01 -27.05 5.46
N LYS A 121 -0.30 -26.92 5.70
CA LYS A 121 -1.25 -28.04 5.55
C LYS A 121 -1.28 -28.59 4.13
N LEU A 122 -1.22 -27.69 3.13
CA LEU A 122 -1.14 -28.07 1.72
C LEU A 122 0.15 -28.84 1.42
N ASN A 123 1.30 -28.33 1.85
CA ASN A 123 2.59 -28.98 1.64
C ASN A 123 2.67 -30.36 2.34
N GLU A 124 2.19 -30.46 3.57
CA GLU A 124 2.09 -31.73 4.29
C GLU A 124 1.21 -32.74 3.56
N SER A 125 0.05 -32.29 3.06
CA SER A 125 -0.88 -33.15 2.31
C SER A 125 -0.28 -33.64 1.00
N ILE A 126 0.40 -32.76 0.24
CA ILE A 126 1.06 -33.15 -1.01
C ILE A 126 2.21 -34.10 -0.75
N SER A 127 3.07 -33.81 0.24
CA SER A 127 4.23 -34.66 0.57
C SER A 127 3.81 -36.01 1.14
N GLY A 128 2.72 -36.05 1.90
CA GLY A 128 2.15 -37.26 2.51
C GLY A 128 1.13 -37.98 1.65
N MET A 129 0.86 -37.56 0.40
CA MET A 129 -0.27 -38.05 -0.41
C MET A 129 -0.29 -39.57 -0.55
N ARG A 130 0.88 -40.21 -0.71
CA ARG A 130 0.98 -41.68 -0.80
C ARG A 130 0.47 -42.37 0.46
N ILE A 131 0.78 -41.82 1.63
CA ILE A 131 0.34 -42.38 2.93
C ILE A 131 -1.14 -42.13 3.13
N ILE A 132 -1.62 -40.93 2.76
CA ILE A 132 -3.03 -40.52 2.87
C ILE A 132 -3.91 -41.50 2.06
N GLN A 133 -3.53 -41.77 0.82
CA GLN A 133 -4.23 -42.70 -0.07
C GLN A 133 -4.16 -44.13 0.41
N GLN A 134 -3.00 -44.58 0.92
CA GLN A 134 -2.84 -45.93 1.46
C GLN A 134 -3.75 -46.22 2.65
N PHE A 135 -3.96 -45.18 3.50
CA PHE A 135 -4.84 -45.28 4.67
C PHE A 135 -6.25 -44.77 4.43
N ARG A 136 -6.60 -44.39 3.22
CA ARG A 136 -7.92 -43.84 2.80
C ARG A 136 -8.39 -42.70 3.70
N GLN A 137 -7.49 -41.76 4.02
CA GLN A 137 -7.77 -40.62 4.89
C GLN A 137 -8.11 -39.33 4.15
N GLU A 138 -8.40 -39.39 2.86
CA GLU A 138 -8.65 -38.23 2.00
C GLU A 138 -9.80 -37.36 2.51
N ALA A 139 -10.93 -37.98 2.88
CA ALA A 139 -12.11 -37.25 3.36
C ALA A 139 -11.85 -36.53 4.69
N ARG A 140 -11.06 -37.12 5.61
CA ARG A 140 -10.69 -36.48 6.86
C ARG A 140 -9.80 -35.28 6.62
N LEU A 141 -8.77 -35.44 5.79
CA LEU A 141 -7.83 -34.37 5.50
C LEU A 141 -8.47 -33.24 4.69
N ALA A 142 -9.40 -33.56 3.77
CA ALA A 142 -10.19 -32.56 3.08
C ALA A 142 -10.99 -31.68 4.07
N LYS A 143 -11.62 -32.31 5.07
CA LYS A 143 -12.36 -31.56 6.11
C LYS A 143 -11.45 -30.70 6.97
N GLU A 144 -10.27 -31.22 7.36
CA GLU A 144 -9.27 -30.44 8.11
C GLU A 144 -8.74 -29.26 7.29
N PHE A 145 -8.50 -29.47 5.99
CA PHE A 145 -8.08 -28.41 5.09
C PHE A 145 -9.19 -27.35 4.92
N GLU A 146 -10.43 -27.77 4.73
CA GLU A 146 -11.59 -26.88 4.63
C GLU A 146 -11.73 -26.00 5.89
N GLN A 147 -11.52 -26.55 7.07
CA GLN A 147 -11.54 -25.78 8.31
C GLN A 147 -10.49 -24.66 8.31
N VAL A 148 -9.23 -24.99 8.01
CA VAL A 148 -8.14 -24.01 7.95
C VAL A 148 -8.39 -22.96 6.86
N ASN A 149 -8.93 -23.39 5.71
CA ASN A 149 -9.29 -22.50 4.61
C ASN A 149 -10.42 -21.53 5.00
N ASN A 150 -11.41 -21.99 5.73
CA ASN A 150 -12.49 -21.13 6.23
C ASN A 150 -11.96 -20.12 7.26
N GLU A 151 -11.07 -20.53 8.16
CA GLU A 151 -10.41 -19.62 9.10
C GLU A 151 -9.60 -18.54 8.36
N TYR A 152 -8.89 -18.91 7.29
CA TYR A 152 -8.21 -17.94 6.43
C TYR A 152 -9.20 -17.00 5.72
N LEU A 153 -10.30 -17.53 5.20
CA LEU A 153 -11.35 -16.75 4.53
C LEU A 153 -11.95 -15.71 5.49
N ASP A 154 -12.22 -16.07 6.74
CA ASP A 154 -12.74 -15.14 7.75
C ASP A 154 -11.78 -13.99 8.03
N THR A 155 -10.47 -14.28 8.08
CA THR A 155 -9.47 -13.21 8.23
C THR A 155 -9.39 -12.30 7.01
N ARG A 156 -9.58 -12.85 5.81
CA ARG A 156 -9.67 -12.07 4.57
C ARG A 156 -10.91 -11.18 4.54
N TYR A 157 -12.06 -11.69 4.96
CA TYR A 157 -13.27 -10.88 5.09
C TYR A 157 -13.10 -9.75 6.12
N ALA A 158 -12.48 -10.03 7.27
CA ALA A 158 -12.18 -9.00 8.26
C ALA A 158 -11.26 -7.91 7.69
N MET A 159 -10.26 -8.28 6.91
CA MET A 159 -9.35 -7.35 6.23
C MET A 159 -10.10 -6.47 5.21
N ILE A 160 -10.89 -7.08 4.31
CA ILE A 160 -11.68 -6.35 3.31
C ILE A 160 -12.68 -5.42 3.99
N LYS A 161 -13.37 -5.89 5.02
CA LYS A 161 -14.33 -5.09 5.79
C LYS A 161 -13.66 -3.89 6.45
N THR A 162 -12.48 -4.07 7.02
CA THR A 162 -11.71 -2.99 7.65
C THR A 162 -11.28 -1.95 6.62
N ASN A 163 -10.76 -2.38 5.48
CA ASN A 163 -10.36 -1.47 4.40
C ASN A 163 -11.57 -0.71 3.83
N SER A 164 -12.68 -1.41 3.55
CA SER A 164 -13.85 -0.82 2.92
C SER A 164 -14.64 0.12 3.84
N ILE A 165 -14.62 -0.10 5.16
CA ILE A 165 -15.39 0.71 6.11
C ILE A 165 -14.58 1.84 6.71
N LEU A 166 -13.30 1.59 7.05
CA LEU A 166 -12.49 2.58 7.77
C LEU A 166 -11.66 3.46 6.85
N LEU A 167 -11.13 2.91 5.75
CA LEU A 167 -10.13 3.61 4.96
C LEU A 167 -10.74 4.61 3.98
N SER A 168 -11.32 4.11 2.90
CA SER A 168 -11.87 4.94 1.82
C SER A 168 -13.01 5.85 2.29
N PRO A 169 -13.99 5.39 3.12
CA PRO A 169 -15.06 6.28 3.54
C PRO A 169 -14.61 7.43 4.42
N ILE A 170 -13.63 7.22 5.31
CA ILE A 170 -13.14 8.29 6.20
C ILE A 170 -12.41 9.35 5.40
N ILE A 171 -11.55 8.96 4.45
CA ILE A 171 -10.84 9.93 3.61
C ILE A 171 -11.82 10.70 2.73
N ASN A 172 -12.78 10.01 2.10
CA ASN A 172 -13.81 10.66 1.29
C ASN A 172 -14.70 11.59 2.12
N PHE A 173 -15.01 11.22 3.37
CA PHE A 173 -15.75 12.07 4.27
C PHE A 173 -14.96 13.33 4.66
N LEU A 174 -13.67 13.19 4.98
CA LEU A 174 -12.79 14.33 5.26
C LEU A 174 -12.63 15.24 4.03
N TYR A 175 -12.50 14.65 2.85
CA TYR A 175 -12.49 15.40 1.59
C TYR A 175 -13.78 16.18 1.38
N ALA A 176 -14.94 15.55 1.59
CA ALA A 176 -16.24 16.22 1.49
C ALA A 176 -16.38 17.38 2.50
N LEU A 177 -15.90 17.19 3.74
CA LEU A 177 -15.85 18.25 4.75
C LEU A 177 -14.91 19.39 4.33
N ALA A 178 -13.75 19.08 3.75
CA ALA A 178 -12.83 20.09 3.27
C ALA A 178 -13.43 20.90 2.12
N ILE A 179 -14.09 20.25 1.17
CA ILE A 179 -14.81 20.93 0.08
C ILE A 179 -15.97 21.78 0.64
N ALA A 180 -16.75 21.27 1.57
CA ALA A 180 -17.86 22.03 2.20
C ALA A 180 -17.32 23.28 2.91
N LEU A 181 -16.22 23.16 3.66
CA LEU A 181 -15.55 24.27 4.32
C LEU A 181 -15.11 25.33 3.31
N VAL A 182 -14.39 24.91 2.25
CA VAL A 182 -13.89 25.80 1.20
C VAL A 182 -15.04 26.56 0.51
N LEU A 183 -16.08 25.83 0.12
CA LEU A 183 -17.24 26.45 -0.52
C LEU A 183 -17.98 27.41 0.42
N THR A 184 -18.06 27.10 1.70
CA THR A 184 -18.66 27.99 2.70
C THR A 184 -17.84 29.27 2.88
N LEU A 185 -16.52 29.17 2.98
CA LEU A 185 -15.65 30.33 3.13
C LEU A 185 -15.67 31.23 1.90
N PHE A 186 -15.58 30.65 0.68
CA PHE A 186 -15.76 31.42 -0.55
C PHE A 186 -17.16 32.02 -0.68
N GLY A 187 -18.19 31.32 -0.18
CA GLY A 187 -19.55 31.84 -0.15
C GLY A 187 -19.69 33.07 0.78
N ILE A 188 -19.01 33.07 1.93
CA ILE A 188 -18.95 34.21 2.84
C ILE A 188 -18.21 35.38 2.19
N ASP A 189 -17.06 35.11 1.56
CA ASP A 189 -16.28 36.13 0.84
C ASP A 189 -17.10 36.76 -0.29
N ALA A 190 -17.90 35.97 -1.00
CA ALA A 190 -18.78 36.42 -2.08
C ALA A 190 -19.89 37.39 -1.63
N LEU A 191 -20.24 37.39 -0.34
CA LEU A 191 -21.17 38.37 0.20
C LEU A 191 -20.56 39.76 0.34
N HIS A 192 -19.23 39.85 0.39
CA HIS A 192 -18.50 41.10 0.62
C HIS A 192 -17.80 41.59 -0.66
N SER A 193 -17.42 40.71 -1.55
CA SER A 193 -16.73 41.02 -2.80
C SER A 193 -17.04 39.99 -3.90
N PRO A 194 -17.08 40.39 -5.17
CA PRO A 194 -17.31 39.46 -6.28
C PRO A 194 -16.17 38.44 -6.34
N VAL A 195 -16.48 37.14 -6.19
CA VAL A 195 -15.53 36.04 -6.31
C VAL A 195 -15.68 35.42 -7.70
N GLU A 196 -14.58 35.25 -8.41
CA GLU A 196 -14.59 34.58 -9.71
C GLU A 196 -14.82 33.06 -9.53
N VAL A 197 -15.79 32.51 -10.26
CA VAL A 197 -16.11 31.06 -10.23
C VAL A 197 -14.89 30.21 -10.60
N GLY A 198 -14.02 30.72 -11.47
CA GLY A 198 -12.77 30.07 -11.85
C GLY A 198 -11.82 29.84 -10.67
N LEU A 199 -11.75 30.78 -9.72
CA LEU A 199 -10.93 30.62 -8.50
C LEU A 199 -11.47 29.51 -7.59
N ILE A 200 -12.79 29.44 -7.42
CA ILE A 200 -13.44 28.38 -6.64
C ILE A 200 -13.15 27.01 -7.26
N TYR A 201 -13.28 26.90 -8.60
CA TYR A 201 -12.98 25.68 -9.32
C TYR A 201 -11.51 25.28 -9.17
N ALA A 202 -10.58 26.22 -9.37
CA ALA A 202 -9.16 25.96 -9.20
C ALA A 202 -8.83 25.50 -7.78
N PHE A 203 -9.39 26.17 -6.77
CA PHE A 203 -9.16 25.83 -5.39
C PHE A 203 -9.68 24.42 -5.03
N THR A 204 -10.90 24.07 -5.45
CA THR A 204 -11.45 22.72 -5.25
C THR A 204 -10.62 21.65 -5.95
N THR A 205 -10.06 21.94 -7.13
CA THR A 205 -9.13 21.04 -7.83
C THR A 205 -7.84 20.84 -7.05
N TYR A 206 -7.29 21.89 -6.44
CA TYR A 206 -6.09 21.76 -5.58
C TYR A 206 -6.39 21.01 -4.29
N VAL A 207 -7.57 21.19 -3.68
CA VAL A 207 -8.01 20.36 -2.53
C VAL A 207 -8.05 18.89 -2.92
N GLN A 208 -8.58 18.56 -4.09
CA GLN A 208 -8.56 17.19 -4.60
C GLN A 208 -7.13 16.68 -4.80
N GLY A 209 -6.23 17.50 -5.36
CA GLY A 209 -4.80 17.18 -5.50
C GLY A 209 -4.08 16.97 -4.17
N PHE A 210 -4.61 17.54 -3.09
CA PHE A 210 -4.13 17.34 -1.73
C PHE A 210 -4.56 15.98 -1.14
N PHE A 211 -5.79 15.53 -1.39
CA PHE A 211 -6.34 14.29 -0.84
C PHE A 211 -6.01 13.04 -1.67
N ASN A 212 -5.93 13.15 -2.99
CA ASN A 212 -5.70 12.01 -3.89
C ASN A 212 -4.42 11.22 -3.58
N PRO A 213 -3.24 11.85 -3.37
CA PRO A 213 -2.03 11.11 -3.04
C PRO A 213 -2.14 10.33 -1.73
N MET A 214 -2.87 10.89 -0.75
CA MET A 214 -3.09 10.22 0.53
C MET A 214 -3.93 8.95 0.36
N SER A 215 -4.99 9.01 -0.45
CA SER A 215 -5.80 7.83 -0.78
C SER A 215 -4.96 6.76 -1.49
N GLN A 216 -4.16 7.15 -2.49
CA GLN A 216 -3.31 6.21 -3.23
C GLN A 216 -2.22 5.57 -2.36
N MET A 217 -1.59 6.33 -1.45
CA MET A 217 -0.60 5.77 -0.52
C MET A 217 -1.19 4.70 0.39
N MET A 218 -2.46 4.84 0.76
CA MET A 218 -3.12 3.91 1.66
C MET A 218 -3.51 2.59 0.99
N ASP A 219 -3.65 2.55 -0.33
CA ASP A 219 -3.89 1.31 -1.08
C ASP A 219 -2.65 0.38 -1.07
N PHE A 220 -1.47 0.91 -0.71
CA PHE A 220 -0.20 0.16 -0.63
C PHE A 220 0.26 -0.13 0.81
N LEU A 221 -0.45 0.35 1.83
CA LEU A 221 -0.14 0.10 3.25
C LEU A 221 -0.96 -1.08 3.80
#